data_20f0bd161bd95184c0079af54c902d44
#
_entry.id   20f0bd161bd95184c0079af54c902d44
#
_cell.length_a   1.000
_cell.length_b   1.000
_cell.length_c   1.000
_cell.angle_alpha   90.00
_cell.angle_beta   90.00
_cell.angle_gamma   90.00
#
_symmetry.space_group_name_H-M   'P 1'
#
loop_
_entity.id
_entity.type
_entity.pdbx_description
1 polymer ?
#
loop_
_entity_poly.entity_id
_entity_poly.type
_entity_poly.pdbx_seq_one_letter_code
_entity_poly.pdbx_strand_id
1 'polypeptide(L)'
;MIQNTLYWHDYETFGLDPARDRPEQFAGIRTDEDLNIVGEPLNIIARPTPDTLPHPMSSLITGITPQQALEQGLPEAEFIAHILMKLSQPGTCGVGYNSQRFDDEVTRNPLYRNLHDPKGREWQHGNSRWDIIDMVRDCHDLRPEDTVSYTHL
;
A
#
# COMPACT_ATOMS: atom_id res chain seq x y z
N MET A 1 8.14 19.86 -17.76
CA MET A 1 8.94 18.66 -17.42
C MET A 1 8.16 17.86 -16.38
N ILE A 2 8.07 16.54 -16.53
CA ILE A 2 7.48 15.67 -15.49
C ILE A 2 8.50 15.66 -14.34
N GLN A 3 8.04 15.98 -13.14
CA GLN A 3 8.88 15.87 -11.93
C GLN A 3 8.75 14.44 -11.40
N ASN A 4 9.87 13.74 -11.23
CA ASN A 4 9.89 12.44 -10.60
C ASN A 4 9.62 12.57 -9.10
N THR A 5 8.85 11.64 -8.56
CA THR A 5 8.51 11.61 -7.14
C THR A 5 8.48 10.17 -6.64
N LEU A 6 8.74 10.00 -5.35
CA LEU A 6 8.58 8.74 -4.65
C LEU A 6 7.23 8.75 -3.92
N TYR A 7 6.47 7.68 -4.05
CA TYR A 7 5.23 7.50 -3.30
C TYR A 7 5.37 6.30 -2.38
N TRP A 8 5.67 6.58 -1.13
CA TRP A 8 5.85 5.60 -0.07
C TRP A 8 4.49 5.14 0.40
N HIS A 9 4.25 3.85 0.40
CA HIS A 9 2.95 3.33 0.79
C HIS A 9 3.04 1.96 1.44
N ASP A 10 1.98 1.65 2.19
CA ASP A 10 1.79 0.38 2.84
C ASP A 10 0.29 0.06 2.96
N TYR A 11 -0.04 -1.22 3.04
CA TYR A 11 -1.40 -1.73 3.23
C TYR A 11 -1.54 -2.52 4.51
N GLU A 12 -2.69 -2.35 5.15
CA GLU A 12 -3.25 -3.36 6.03
C GLU A 12 -4.38 -4.09 5.31
N THR A 13 -4.55 -5.38 5.62
CA THR A 13 -5.54 -6.24 4.97
C THR A 13 -6.38 -7.00 5.99
N PHE A 14 -7.61 -7.36 5.61
CA PHE A 14 -8.51 -8.15 6.47
C PHE A 14 -8.05 -9.61 6.68
N GLY A 15 -6.94 -10.03 6.08
CA GLY A 15 -6.33 -11.33 6.22
C GLY A 15 -4.96 -11.42 5.54
N LEU A 16 -4.37 -12.61 5.44
CA LEU A 16 -2.98 -12.80 5.01
C LEU A 16 -2.80 -13.17 3.53
N ASP A 17 -3.87 -13.47 2.82
CA ASP A 17 -3.83 -13.90 1.41
C ASP A 17 -4.19 -12.73 0.49
N PRO A 18 -3.21 -12.07 -0.17
CA PRO A 18 -3.47 -10.91 -1.03
C PRO A 18 -4.35 -11.23 -2.24
N ALA A 19 -4.52 -12.51 -2.60
CA ALA A 19 -5.40 -12.94 -3.68
C ALA A 19 -6.87 -13.03 -3.26
N ARG A 20 -7.15 -13.23 -1.99
CA ARG A 20 -8.50 -13.46 -1.46
C ARG A 20 -8.94 -12.37 -0.50
N ASP A 21 -8.03 -11.97 0.38
CA ASP A 21 -8.32 -10.98 1.40
C ASP A 21 -8.34 -9.58 0.80
N ARG A 22 -9.24 -8.76 1.32
CA ARG A 22 -9.42 -7.40 0.83
C ARG A 22 -8.57 -6.42 1.63
N PRO A 23 -8.20 -5.26 1.04
CA PRO A 23 -7.53 -4.22 1.80
C PRO A 23 -8.40 -3.73 2.95
N GLU A 24 -7.77 -3.42 4.07
CA GLU A 24 -8.37 -2.83 5.27
C GLU A 24 -8.00 -1.36 5.40
N GLN A 25 -6.74 -1.03 5.20
CA GLN A 25 -6.23 0.34 5.25
C GLN A 25 -5.17 0.54 4.17
N PHE A 26 -5.05 1.75 3.70
CA PHE A 26 -3.95 2.22 2.89
C PHE A 26 -3.40 3.50 3.49
N ALA A 27 -2.08 3.54 3.70
CA ALA A 27 -1.35 4.74 4.07
C ALA A 27 -0.31 5.07 3.00
N GLY A 28 -0.16 6.35 2.66
CA GLY A 28 0.83 6.76 1.68
C GLY A 28 1.22 8.23 1.79
N ILE A 29 2.47 8.51 1.45
CA ILE A 29 3.07 9.84 1.46
C ILE A 29 3.95 10.02 0.22
N ARG A 30 3.90 11.20 -0.37
CA ARG A 30 4.73 11.56 -1.52
C ARG A 30 5.94 12.36 -1.06
N THR A 31 7.09 12.07 -1.66
CA THR A 31 8.30 12.89 -1.53
C THR A 31 8.87 13.23 -2.90
N ASP A 32 9.69 14.28 -2.95
CA ASP A 32 10.63 14.49 -4.04
C ASP A 32 11.84 13.56 -3.94
N GLU A 33 12.82 13.71 -4.85
CA GLU A 33 14.05 12.90 -4.87
C GLU A 33 14.99 13.20 -3.69
N ASP A 34 14.83 14.35 -3.04
CA ASP A 34 15.58 14.77 -1.84
C ASP A 34 14.86 14.36 -0.54
N LEU A 35 13.79 13.55 -0.65
CA LEU A 35 12.95 13.08 0.45
C LEU A 35 12.15 14.17 1.19
N ASN A 36 11.97 15.34 0.61
CA ASN A 36 11.06 16.33 1.16
C ASN A 36 9.61 15.92 0.85
N ILE A 37 8.74 16.07 1.85
CA ILE A 37 7.32 15.74 1.69
C ILE A 37 6.67 16.69 0.69
N VAL A 38 5.94 16.13 -0.28
CA VAL A 38 5.21 16.86 -1.32
C VAL A 38 3.71 16.53 -1.22
N GLY A 39 2.93 17.52 -0.86
CA GLY A 39 1.48 17.39 -0.71
C GLY A 39 1.05 16.71 0.59
N GLU A 40 -0.22 16.35 0.65
CA GLU A 40 -0.83 15.78 1.85
C GLU A 40 -0.71 14.25 1.86
N PRO A 41 -0.38 13.64 3.02
CA PRO A 41 -0.47 12.20 3.21
C PRO A 41 -1.88 11.69 2.95
N LEU A 42 -1.98 10.45 2.48
CA LEU A 42 -3.24 9.73 2.38
C LEU A 42 -3.26 8.64 3.44
N ASN A 43 -4.34 8.58 4.22
CA ASN A 43 -4.61 7.51 5.16
C ASN A 43 -6.12 7.24 5.13
N ILE A 44 -6.51 6.08 4.56
CA ILE A 44 -7.90 5.73 4.36
C ILE A 44 -8.17 4.28 4.75
N ILE A 45 -9.37 4.03 5.26
CA ILE A 45 -9.85 2.70 5.64
C ILE A 45 -10.83 2.23 4.57
N ALA A 46 -10.74 0.95 4.20
CA ALA A 46 -11.71 0.30 3.33
C ALA A 46 -12.86 -0.30 4.16
N ARG A 47 -14.07 -0.18 3.65
CA ARG A 47 -15.24 -0.86 4.23
C ARG A 47 -15.22 -2.34 3.83
N PRO A 48 -15.30 -3.28 4.78
CA PRO A 48 -15.45 -4.68 4.44
C PRO A 48 -16.76 -4.90 3.67
N THR A 49 -16.69 -5.69 2.61
CA THR A 49 -17.86 -6.05 1.80
C THR A 49 -18.66 -7.18 2.49
N PRO A 50 -19.94 -7.37 2.20
CA PRO A 50 -20.78 -8.39 2.85
C PRO A 50 -20.27 -9.83 2.71
N ASP A 51 -19.42 -10.09 1.71
CA ASP A 51 -18.79 -11.38 1.44
C ASP A 51 -17.40 -11.51 2.10
N THR A 52 -16.94 -10.51 2.82
CA THR A 52 -15.65 -10.48 3.50
C THR A 52 -15.85 -10.60 5.01
N LEU A 53 -15.29 -11.65 5.60
CA LEU A 53 -15.20 -11.78 7.05
C LEU A 53 -13.77 -11.39 7.48
N PRO A 54 -13.57 -10.25 8.14
CA PRO A 54 -12.26 -9.87 8.65
C PRO A 54 -11.69 -10.92 9.60
N HIS A 55 -10.41 -11.25 9.42
CA HIS A 55 -9.77 -12.21 10.31
C HIS A 55 -9.50 -11.57 11.68
N PRO A 56 -9.84 -12.20 12.81
CA PRO A 56 -9.67 -11.60 14.14
C PRO A 56 -8.23 -11.16 14.45
N MET A 57 -7.23 -11.89 13.93
CA MET A 57 -5.83 -11.51 14.10
C MET A 57 -5.46 -10.24 13.35
N SER A 58 -6.12 -9.94 12.20
CA SER A 58 -5.93 -8.68 11.51
C SER A 58 -6.24 -7.51 12.46
N SER A 59 -7.42 -7.49 13.04
CA SER A 59 -7.82 -6.43 13.99
C SER A 59 -6.91 -6.31 15.22
N LEU A 60 -6.29 -7.41 15.66
CA LEU A 60 -5.34 -7.37 16.78
C LEU A 60 -3.99 -6.73 16.37
N ILE A 61 -3.58 -6.92 15.12
CA ILE A 61 -2.32 -6.40 14.59
C ILE A 61 -2.49 -4.94 14.17
N THR A 62 -3.53 -4.65 13.38
CA THR A 62 -3.76 -3.32 12.79
C THR A 62 -4.38 -2.33 13.79
N GLY A 63 -5.06 -2.84 14.81
CA GLY A 63 -5.85 -2.04 15.74
C GLY A 63 -7.19 -1.54 15.16
N ILE A 64 -7.52 -1.91 13.92
CA ILE A 64 -8.77 -1.54 13.26
C ILE A 64 -9.81 -2.63 13.52
N THR A 65 -10.92 -2.27 14.15
CA THR A 65 -12.00 -3.22 14.36
C THR A 65 -12.93 -3.30 13.14
N PRO A 66 -13.61 -4.44 12.90
CA PRO A 66 -14.60 -4.55 11.85
C PRO A 66 -15.70 -3.48 11.93
N GLN A 67 -16.12 -3.10 13.15
CA GLN A 67 -17.10 -2.05 13.38
C GLN A 67 -16.59 -0.69 12.93
N GLN A 68 -15.35 -0.36 13.27
CA GLN A 68 -14.71 0.87 12.85
C GLN A 68 -14.59 0.92 11.30
N ALA A 69 -14.18 -0.18 10.69
CA ALA A 69 -14.08 -0.27 9.23
C ALA A 69 -15.47 -0.15 8.54
N LEU A 70 -16.54 -0.67 9.15
CA LEU A 70 -17.91 -0.50 8.64
C LEU A 70 -18.40 0.95 8.74
N GLU A 71 -18.06 1.65 9.83
CA GLU A 71 -18.53 3.02 10.09
C GLU A 71 -17.72 4.08 9.32
N GLN A 72 -16.41 3.93 9.26
CA GLN A 72 -15.49 4.95 8.73
C GLN A 72 -14.92 4.60 7.36
N GLY A 73 -15.00 3.32 6.96
CA GLY A 73 -14.38 2.83 5.74
C GLY A 73 -15.14 3.26 4.48
N LEU A 74 -14.38 3.53 3.43
CA LEU A 74 -14.86 3.83 2.09
C LEU A 74 -15.28 2.54 1.37
N PRO A 75 -16.31 2.59 0.52
CA PRO A 75 -16.59 1.52 -0.43
C PRO A 75 -15.35 1.20 -1.28
N GLU A 76 -15.13 -0.08 -1.64
CA GLU A 76 -13.92 -0.50 -2.36
C GLU A 76 -13.65 0.31 -3.63
N ALA A 77 -14.68 0.64 -4.40
CA ALA A 77 -14.54 1.43 -5.62
C ALA A 77 -13.98 2.84 -5.33
N GLU A 78 -14.44 3.48 -4.28
CA GLU A 78 -13.96 4.80 -3.86
C GLU A 78 -12.56 4.72 -3.25
N PHE A 79 -12.34 3.73 -2.38
CA PHE A 79 -11.04 3.45 -1.77
C PHE A 79 -9.95 3.30 -2.83
N ILE A 80 -10.16 2.41 -3.82
CA ILE A 80 -9.15 2.15 -4.85
C ILE A 80 -8.99 3.32 -5.84
N ALA A 81 -10.05 4.12 -6.07
CA ALA A 81 -9.95 5.31 -6.91
C ALA A 81 -9.02 6.37 -6.28
N HIS A 82 -9.08 6.57 -4.97
CA HIS A 82 -8.14 7.45 -4.26
C HIS A 82 -6.70 7.00 -4.39
N ILE A 83 -6.44 5.70 -4.26
CA ILE A 83 -5.12 5.11 -4.38
C ILE A 83 -4.60 5.24 -5.82
N LEU A 84 -5.43 4.87 -6.80
CA LEU A 84 -5.09 4.98 -8.21
C LEU A 84 -4.72 6.42 -8.59
N MET A 85 -5.49 7.40 -8.12
CA MET A 85 -5.21 8.83 -8.37
C MET A 85 -3.81 9.25 -7.84
N LYS A 86 -3.37 8.69 -6.72
CA LYS A 86 -2.03 8.97 -6.17
C LYS A 86 -0.93 8.23 -6.94
N LEU A 87 -1.11 6.93 -7.20
CA LEU A 87 -0.09 6.09 -7.84
C LEU A 87 0.04 6.31 -9.35
N SER A 88 -0.99 6.86 -10.04
CA SER A 88 -0.98 7.09 -11.49
C SER A 88 -0.42 8.45 -11.90
N GLN A 89 -0.05 9.31 -10.96
CA GLN A 89 0.55 10.60 -11.32
C GLN A 89 1.83 10.37 -12.15
N PRO A 90 2.02 11.09 -13.27
CA PRO A 90 3.20 10.92 -14.10
C PRO A 90 4.51 11.08 -13.34
N GLY A 91 5.49 10.19 -13.59
CA GLY A 91 6.79 10.21 -12.92
C GLY A 91 6.77 9.68 -11.48
N THR A 92 5.72 8.95 -11.09
CA THR A 92 5.65 8.34 -9.75
C THR A 92 6.41 7.02 -9.71
N CYS A 93 7.37 6.90 -8.78
CA CYS A 93 7.90 5.63 -8.32
C CYS A 93 7.16 5.19 -7.05
N GLY A 94 6.38 4.12 -7.12
CA GLY A 94 5.76 3.51 -5.94
C GLY A 94 6.81 2.77 -5.12
N VAL A 95 6.95 3.10 -3.84
CA VAL A 95 7.95 2.53 -2.94
C VAL A 95 7.27 1.87 -1.76
N GLY A 96 7.65 0.63 -1.46
CA GLY A 96 7.17 -0.10 -0.29
C GLY A 96 8.15 -1.18 0.16
N TYR A 97 7.87 -1.79 1.30
CA TYR A 97 8.65 -2.89 1.85
C TYR A 97 7.95 -4.22 1.56
N ASN A 98 8.61 -5.15 0.86
CA ASN A 98 8.02 -6.39 0.33
C ASN A 98 6.81 -6.15 -0.59
N SER A 99 6.71 -4.96 -1.14
CA SER A 99 5.52 -4.45 -1.82
C SER A 99 5.22 -5.16 -3.14
N GLN A 100 6.25 -5.61 -3.87
CA GLN A 100 6.03 -6.32 -5.14
C GLN A 100 5.35 -7.67 -4.98
N ARG A 101 5.52 -8.31 -3.82
CA ARG A 101 4.91 -9.62 -3.53
C ARG A 101 3.57 -9.51 -2.82
N PHE A 102 3.31 -8.39 -2.14
CA PHE A 102 2.10 -8.21 -1.34
C PHE A 102 1.26 -7.00 -1.80
N ASP A 103 1.72 -5.78 -1.59
CA ASP A 103 0.96 -4.55 -1.84
C ASP A 103 0.52 -4.39 -3.29
N ASP A 104 1.36 -4.80 -4.24
CA ASP A 104 1.02 -4.77 -5.66
C ASP A 104 -0.16 -5.68 -5.97
N GLU A 105 -0.22 -6.87 -5.40
CA GLU A 105 -1.34 -7.78 -5.59
C GLU A 105 -2.59 -7.28 -4.86
N VAL A 106 -2.43 -6.76 -3.63
CA VAL A 106 -3.50 -6.09 -2.88
C VAL A 106 -4.07 -4.90 -3.66
N THR A 107 -3.25 -4.18 -4.44
CA THR A 107 -3.71 -3.09 -5.31
C THR A 107 -4.36 -3.60 -6.60
N ARG A 108 -3.75 -4.58 -7.27
CA ARG A 108 -4.22 -5.10 -8.57
C ARG A 108 -5.61 -5.72 -8.50
N ASN A 109 -5.87 -6.47 -7.44
CA ASN A 109 -7.13 -7.17 -7.29
C ASN A 109 -8.35 -6.21 -7.18
N PRO A 110 -8.36 -5.17 -6.34
CA PRO A 110 -9.42 -4.16 -6.36
C PRO A 110 -9.50 -3.39 -7.67
N LEU A 111 -8.38 -3.04 -8.30
CA LEU A 111 -8.39 -2.39 -9.62
C LEU A 111 -9.12 -3.25 -10.64
N TYR A 112 -8.79 -4.54 -10.73
CA TYR A 112 -9.44 -5.47 -11.62
C TYR A 112 -10.95 -5.61 -11.33
N ARG A 113 -11.33 -5.77 -10.05
CA ARG A 113 -12.75 -5.89 -9.66
C ARG A 113 -13.56 -4.64 -9.98
N ASN A 114 -12.93 -3.47 -9.96
CA ASN A 114 -13.58 -2.18 -10.25
C ASN A 114 -13.34 -1.69 -11.68
N LEU A 115 -12.96 -2.60 -12.61
CA LEU A 115 -12.80 -2.37 -14.06
C LEU A 115 -11.74 -1.32 -14.42
N HIS A 116 -10.72 -1.17 -13.59
CA HIS A 116 -9.51 -0.41 -13.92
C HIS A 116 -8.41 -1.33 -14.47
N ASP A 117 -7.47 -0.75 -15.23
CA ASP A 117 -6.25 -1.48 -15.62
C ASP A 117 -5.41 -1.79 -14.37
N PRO A 118 -5.21 -3.07 -14.01
CA PRO A 118 -4.52 -3.44 -12.78
C PRO A 118 -3.01 -3.13 -12.80
N LYS A 119 -2.43 -2.94 -13.97
CA LYS A 119 -0.97 -2.77 -14.14
C LYS A 119 -0.55 -1.42 -14.71
N GLY A 120 -1.46 -0.67 -15.32
CA GLY A 120 -1.14 0.57 -16.02
C GLY A 120 -0.34 1.56 -15.16
N ARG A 121 -0.72 1.72 -13.88
CA ARG A 121 -0.04 2.60 -12.92
C ARG A 121 1.45 2.26 -12.70
N GLU A 122 1.88 1.04 -13.03
CA GLU A 122 3.21 0.54 -12.69
C GLU A 122 4.29 0.95 -13.69
N TRP A 123 3.88 1.35 -14.91
CA TRP A 123 4.81 1.63 -16.00
C TRP A 123 4.36 2.76 -16.94
N GLN A 124 3.08 3.13 -16.95
CA GLN A 124 2.60 4.23 -17.81
C GLN A 124 3.13 5.57 -17.32
N HIS A 125 3.29 6.50 -18.25
CA HIS A 125 3.66 7.89 -17.96
C HIS A 125 4.99 8.09 -17.21
N GLY A 126 5.94 7.17 -17.39
CA GLY A 126 7.23 7.20 -16.70
C GLY A 126 7.18 6.69 -15.26
N ASN A 127 6.10 6.01 -14.89
CA ASN A 127 5.95 5.42 -13.56
C ASN A 127 6.83 4.18 -13.40
N SER A 128 7.14 3.84 -12.17
CA SER A 128 7.94 2.68 -11.79
C SER A 128 7.57 2.18 -10.38
N ARG A 129 8.20 1.09 -9.95
CA ARG A 129 8.02 0.51 -8.62
C ARG A 129 9.37 0.16 -8.04
N TRP A 130 9.53 0.37 -6.76
CA TRP A 130 10.73 0.01 -6.03
C TRP A 130 10.37 -0.69 -4.72
N ASP A 131 10.79 -1.95 -4.62
CA ASP A 131 10.68 -2.73 -3.39
C ASP A 131 12.01 -2.64 -2.64
N ILE A 132 11.98 -2.09 -1.44
CA ILE A 132 13.19 -1.85 -0.65
C ILE A 132 13.61 -3.05 0.20
N ILE A 133 12.87 -4.17 0.17
CA ILE A 133 13.14 -5.33 1.04
C ILE A 133 14.54 -5.90 0.84
N ASP A 134 15.00 -6.02 -0.41
CA ASP A 134 16.31 -6.60 -0.69
C ASP A 134 17.44 -5.66 -0.25
N MET A 135 17.27 -4.35 -0.45
CA MET A 135 18.21 -3.35 0.07
C MET A 135 18.30 -3.40 1.61
N VAL A 136 17.17 -3.56 2.29
CA VAL A 136 17.16 -3.67 3.77
C VAL A 136 17.82 -4.96 4.22
N ARG A 137 17.64 -6.08 3.51
CA ARG A 137 18.31 -7.36 3.78
C ARG A 137 19.81 -7.26 3.58
N ASP A 138 20.26 -6.67 2.48
CA ASP A 138 21.68 -6.49 2.15
C ASP A 138 22.39 -5.61 3.20
N CYS A 139 21.69 -4.61 3.73
CA CYS A 139 22.21 -3.73 4.78
C CYS A 139 22.07 -4.33 6.19
N HIS A 140 21.44 -5.48 6.37
CA HIS A 140 21.16 -6.06 7.69
C HIS A 140 22.45 -6.29 8.49
N ASP A 141 23.47 -6.88 7.87
CA ASP A 141 24.75 -7.21 8.52
C ASP A 141 25.61 -5.97 8.85
N LEU A 142 25.23 -4.80 8.32
CA LEU A 142 25.91 -3.53 8.58
C LEU A 142 25.28 -2.74 9.73
N ARG A 143 24.24 -3.27 10.36
CA ARG A 143 23.53 -2.58 11.46
C ARG A 143 24.35 -2.65 12.75
N PRO A 144 24.31 -1.58 13.58
CA PRO A 144 24.74 -1.68 14.97
C PRO A 144 23.93 -2.75 15.72
N GLU A 145 24.56 -3.46 16.66
CA GLU A 145 23.94 -4.56 17.42
C GLU A 145 22.67 -4.18 18.19
N ASP A 146 22.49 -2.89 18.49
CA ASP A 146 21.33 -2.36 19.23
C ASP A 146 20.14 -1.97 18.36
N THR A 147 20.15 -2.24 17.06
CA THR A 147 19.05 -1.87 16.17
C THR A 147 17.93 -2.91 16.21
N VAL A 148 16.68 -2.48 16.39
CA VAL A 148 15.51 -3.36 16.42
C VAL A 148 15.47 -4.29 15.22
N SER A 149 15.39 -5.59 15.50
CA SER A 149 15.29 -6.62 14.47
C SER A 149 13.89 -6.61 13.83
N TYR A 150 13.83 -6.37 12.53
CA TYR A 150 12.61 -6.55 11.72
C TYR A 150 12.40 -8.01 11.29
N THR A 151 12.77 -8.96 12.14
CA THR A 151 12.69 -10.40 11.83
C THR A 151 11.30 -11.01 12.01
N HIS A 152 10.26 -10.20 12.20
CA HIS A 152 8.88 -10.66 12.40
C HIS A 152 7.92 -10.23 11.30
N LEU A 153 8.41 -9.98 10.08
CA LEU A 153 7.55 -9.76 8.92
C LEU A 153 7.75 -10.88 7.89
#